data_05abd38b47ec9f50d10022bf281544e9
#
_entry.id   05abd38b47ec9f50d10022bf281544e9
#
_cell.length_a   1.000
_cell.length_b   1.000
_cell.length_c   1.000
_cell.angle_alpha   90.00
_cell.angle_beta   90.00
_cell.angle_gamma   90.00
#
_symmetry.space_group_name_H-M   'P 1'
#
loop_
_entity.id
_entity.type
_entity.pdbx_description
1 polymer ?
#
loop_
_entity_poly.entity_id
_entity_poly.type
_entity_poly.pdbx_seq_one_letter_code
_entity_poly.pdbx_strand_id
1 'polypeptide(L)'
;HSDVGLASCKLVDENGRLNADAQPRRFPGLFDQLAIILKLPHLFPSILDHYMFKYFDADREQEVDSVRGSFMIMPRVVFEKLGFAFDPRYFIWFEDVDTCREVQRLGYKVMHTPIISCVDYIGQSFKQRTTLWKQKNFTKSMLVYFQKWEPWYKWIWITIFRPVGIVMAWVNDNLAI
;
A
#
# COMPACT_ATOMS: atom_id res chain seq x y z
N HIS A 1 -0.03 21.94 -13.40
CA HIS A 1 -0.55 21.63 -12.04
C HIS A 1 0.53 21.90 -10.98
N SER A 2 0.61 23.14 -10.50
CA SER A 2 1.60 23.57 -9.49
C SER A 2 1.31 22.98 -8.09
N ASP A 3 0.15 22.40 -7.89
CA ASP A 3 -0.34 21.78 -6.65
C ASP A 3 -0.13 20.24 -6.60
N VAL A 4 0.36 19.63 -7.70
CA VAL A 4 0.67 18.20 -7.75
C VAL A 4 2.06 17.93 -7.17
N GLY A 5 2.13 17.16 -6.10
CA GLY A 5 3.38 16.78 -5.45
C GLY A 5 3.85 15.38 -5.79
N LEU A 6 2.95 14.52 -6.24
CA LEU A 6 3.27 13.18 -6.67
C LEU A 6 2.25 12.70 -7.71
N ALA A 7 2.73 12.04 -8.75
CA ALA A 7 1.87 11.43 -9.77
C ALA A 7 2.28 9.99 -10.04
N SER A 8 1.29 9.17 -10.39
CA SER A 8 1.49 7.82 -10.91
C SER A 8 0.65 7.60 -12.16
N CYS A 9 1.02 6.61 -12.95
CA CYS A 9 0.35 6.27 -14.20
C CYS A 9 -0.56 5.05 -14.06
N LYS A 10 -1.26 4.72 -15.15
CA LYS A 10 -2.02 3.49 -15.28
C LYS A 10 -1.08 2.28 -15.32
N LEU A 11 -1.18 1.38 -14.32
CA LEU A 11 -0.38 0.18 -14.26
C LEU A 11 -1.12 -0.99 -14.91
N VAL A 12 -0.45 -1.67 -15.84
CA VAL A 12 -1.00 -2.76 -16.63
C VAL A 12 -0.12 -4.01 -16.52
N ASP A 13 -0.68 -5.17 -16.86
CA ASP A 13 0.08 -6.40 -17.01
C ASP A 13 0.81 -6.43 -18.39
N GLU A 14 1.58 -7.48 -18.67
CA GLU A 14 2.30 -7.71 -19.93
C GLU A 14 1.37 -7.84 -21.14
N ASN A 15 0.08 -8.06 -20.96
CA ASN A 15 -0.93 -8.11 -22.01
C ASN A 15 -1.67 -6.78 -22.20
N GLY A 16 -1.24 -5.73 -21.48
CA GLY A 16 -1.89 -4.41 -21.51
C GLY A 16 -3.22 -4.35 -20.74
N ARG A 17 -3.56 -5.37 -19.95
CA ARG A 17 -4.78 -5.39 -19.14
C ARG A 17 -4.54 -4.65 -17.83
N LEU A 18 -5.57 -3.97 -17.34
CA LEU A 18 -5.50 -3.25 -16.09
C LEU A 18 -5.09 -4.20 -14.94
N ASN A 19 -4.04 -3.82 -14.23
CA ASN A 19 -3.59 -4.56 -13.07
C ASN A 19 -4.36 -4.10 -11.82
N ALA A 20 -5.40 -4.86 -11.44
CA ALA A 20 -6.28 -4.52 -10.32
C ALA A 20 -5.53 -4.40 -8.99
N ASP A 21 -4.49 -5.22 -8.77
CA ASP A 21 -3.70 -5.20 -7.53
C ASP A 21 -2.73 -4.02 -7.45
N ALA A 22 -2.41 -3.39 -8.59
CA ALA A 22 -1.51 -2.25 -8.67
C ALA A 22 -2.23 -0.89 -8.66
N GLN A 23 -3.55 -0.89 -8.58
CA GLN A 23 -4.33 0.35 -8.57
C GLN A 23 -4.10 1.18 -7.30
N PRO A 24 -4.39 2.48 -7.35
CA PRO A 24 -4.45 3.35 -6.17
C PRO A 24 -5.33 2.76 -5.07
N ARG A 25 -5.01 3.09 -3.82
CA ARG A 25 -5.78 2.64 -2.65
C ARG A 25 -6.11 3.81 -1.76
N ARG A 26 -7.12 3.63 -0.92
CA ARG A 26 -7.37 4.54 0.20
C ARG A 26 -6.28 4.39 1.25
N PHE A 27 -6.11 5.41 2.11
CA PHE A 27 -5.24 5.23 3.27
C PHE A 27 -5.74 4.09 4.16
N PRO A 28 -4.82 3.28 4.71
CA PRO A 28 -5.19 2.11 5.49
C PRO A 28 -5.89 2.50 6.79
N GLY A 29 -7.14 2.06 6.93
CA GLY A 29 -7.90 2.15 8.18
C GLY A 29 -7.59 0.98 9.12
N LEU A 30 -7.84 1.18 10.43
CA LEU A 30 -7.59 0.13 11.44
C LEU A 30 -8.34 -1.18 11.11
N PHE A 31 -9.63 -1.09 10.78
CA PHE A 31 -10.45 -2.28 10.52
C PHE A 31 -10.00 -3.03 9.28
N ASP A 32 -9.60 -2.31 8.21
CA ASP A 32 -9.06 -2.93 6.99
C ASP A 32 -7.79 -3.74 7.32
N GLN A 33 -6.91 -3.16 8.12
CA GLN A 33 -5.64 -3.79 8.46
C GLN A 33 -5.81 -4.97 9.42
N LEU A 34 -6.73 -4.90 10.37
CA LEU A 34 -7.09 -6.03 11.22
C LEU A 34 -7.73 -7.16 10.40
N ALA A 35 -8.60 -6.83 9.45
CA ALA A 35 -9.17 -7.81 8.53
C ALA A 35 -8.08 -8.54 7.72
N ILE A 36 -7.06 -7.81 7.23
CA ILE A 36 -5.93 -8.40 6.52
C ILE A 36 -5.08 -9.30 7.44
N ILE A 37 -4.77 -8.86 8.66
CA ILE A 37 -4.01 -9.65 9.64
C ILE A 37 -4.72 -10.97 9.92
N LEU A 38 -6.04 -10.93 10.12
CA LEU A 38 -6.89 -12.07 10.48
C LEU A 38 -7.36 -12.89 9.26
N LYS A 39 -6.90 -12.55 8.05
CA LYS A 39 -7.26 -13.26 6.80
C LYS A 39 -8.77 -13.26 6.49
N LEU A 40 -9.53 -12.31 7.05
CA LEU A 40 -10.98 -12.22 6.85
C LEU A 40 -11.40 -12.03 5.37
N PRO A 41 -10.62 -11.41 4.46
CA PRO A 41 -11.00 -11.33 3.05
C PRO A 41 -11.19 -12.68 2.34
N HIS A 42 -10.61 -13.77 2.87
CA HIS A 42 -10.86 -15.12 2.34
C HIS A 42 -12.28 -15.62 2.65
N LEU A 43 -12.91 -15.13 3.73
CA LEU A 43 -14.28 -15.47 4.13
C LEU A 43 -15.28 -14.41 3.63
N PHE A 44 -14.85 -13.15 3.61
CA PHE A 44 -15.66 -11.98 3.26
C PHE A 44 -14.92 -11.13 2.22
N PRO A 45 -14.95 -11.50 0.92
CA PRO A 45 -14.15 -10.84 -0.13
C PRO A 45 -14.37 -9.32 -0.25
N SER A 46 -15.60 -8.85 0.02
CA SER A 46 -15.96 -7.43 -0.08
C SER A 46 -15.54 -6.56 1.11
N ILE A 47 -14.99 -7.16 2.18
CA ILE A 47 -14.64 -6.43 3.41
C ILE A 47 -13.61 -5.32 3.18
N LEU A 48 -12.79 -5.45 2.13
CA LEU A 48 -11.75 -4.49 1.75
C LEU A 48 -12.13 -3.60 0.55
N ASP A 49 -13.36 -3.68 0.01
CA ASP A 49 -13.75 -2.98 -1.22
C ASP A 49 -13.49 -1.47 -1.15
N HIS A 50 -13.76 -0.86 0.01
CA HIS A 50 -13.47 0.56 0.24
C HIS A 50 -11.96 0.86 0.24
N TYR A 51 -11.18 0.10 1.02
CA TYR A 51 -9.73 0.27 1.12
C TYR A 51 -9.02 0.01 -0.22
N MET A 52 -9.45 -1.03 -0.93
CA MET A 52 -8.90 -1.40 -2.25
C MET A 52 -9.36 -0.46 -3.36
N PHE A 53 -10.21 0.52 -3.06
CA PHE A 53 -10.76 1.47 -4.01
C PHE A 53 -11.41 0.76 -5.21
N LYS A 54 -12.21 -0.27 -4.97
CA LYS A 54 -12.76 -1.22 -5.95
C LYS A 54 -13.37 -0.59 -7.20
N TYR A 55 -13.99 0.58 -7.07
CA TYR A 55 -14.64 1.29 -8.18
C TYR A 55 -13.78 2.43 -8.74
N PHE A 56 -12.44 2.30 -8.59
CA PHE A 56 -11.50 3.25 -9.14
C PHE A 56 -11.55 3.21 -10.67
N ASP A 57 -11.74 4.38 -11.30
CA ASP A 57 -11.69 4.52 -12.74
C ASP A 57 -10.27 4.84 -13.19
N ALA A 58 -9.55 3.83 -13.67
CA ALA A 58 -8.17 3.95 -14.09
C ALA A 58 -7.98 4.71 -15.41
N ASP A 59 -9.07 5.01 -16.13
CA ASP A 59 -9.04 5.75 -17.39
C ASP A 59 -9.29 7.26 -17.20
N ARG A 60 -9.41 7.71 -15.94
CA ARG A 60 -9.58 9.12 -15.60
C ARG A 60 -8.42 9.65 -14.77
N GLU A 61 -8.03 10.90 -15.09
CA GLU A 61 -7.14 11.64 -14.19
C GLU A 61 -7.90 12.05 -12.93
N GLN A 62 -7.37 11.71 -11.76
CA GLN A 62 -8.03 12.00 -10.50
C GLN A 62 -7.06 12.02 -9.32
N GLU A 63 -7.41 12.79 -8.30
CA GLU A 63 -6.72 12.79 -7.03
C GLU A 63 -7.00 11.49 -6.27
N VAL A 64 -5.97 10.92 -5.66
CA VAL A 64 -6.03 9.65 -4.93
C VAL A 64 -5.30 9.76 -3.59
N ASP A 65 -5.63 8.88 -2.63
CA ASP A 65 -4.96 8.87 -1.35
C ASP A 65 -3.53 8.33 -1.49
N SER A 66 -3.36 7.21 -2.17
CA SER A 66 -2.05 6.59 -2.37
C SER A 66 -1.93 5.87 -3.71
N VAL A 67 -0.72 5.81 -4.23
CA VAL A 67 -0.34 5.08 -5.43
C VAL A 67 0.73 4.05 -5.10
N ARG A 68 0.98 3.12 -6.02
CA ARG A 68 1.98 2.06 -5.85
C ARG A 68 3.39 2.55 -6.13
N GLY A 69 4.33 2.08 -5.34
CA GLY A 69 5.76 2.40 -5.49
C GLY A 69 6.40 1.94 -6.80
N SER A 70 5.70 1.11 -7.60
CA SER A 70 6.17 0.62 -8.91
C SER A 70 6.42 1.77 -9.90
N PHE A 71 5.64 2.85 -9.80
CA PHE A 71 5.81 4.04 -10.61
C PHE A 71 5.35 5.29 -9.85
N MET A 72 6.30 6.17 -9.53
CA MET A 72 6.05 7.43 -8.84
C MET A 72 6.91 8.52 -9.45
N ILE A 73 6.29 9.64 -9.83
CA ILE A 73 6.99 10.85 -10.29
C ILE A 73 6.74 11.94 -9.25
N MET A 74 7.80 12.58 -8.81
CA MET A 74 7.75 13.65 -7.82
C MET A 74 8.59 14.84 -8.30
N PRO A 75 8.07 16.08 -8.25
CA PRO A 75 8.86 17.26 -8.51
C PRO A 75 10.04 17.38 -7.52
N ARG A 76 11.20 17.79 -8.00
CA ARG A 76 12.40 17.93 -7.18
C ARG A 76 12.18 18.79 -5.93
N VAL A 77 11.41 19.87 -6.06
CA VAL A 77 11.09 20.76 -4.93
C VAL A 77 10.32 20.03 -3.81
N VAL A 78 9.47 19.07 -4.15
CA VAL A 78 8.74 18.27 -3.17
C VAL A 78 9.65 17.25 -2.51
N PHE A 79 10.50 16.58 -3.31
CA PHE A 79 11.52 15.68 -2.81
C PHE A 79 12.48 16.36 -1.82
N GLU A 80 12.94 17.57 -2.15
CA GLU A 80 13.83 18.35 -1.27
C GLU A 80 13.14 18.75 0.05
N LYS A 81 11.82 19.05 0.01
CA LYS A 81 11.04 19.33 1.22
C LYS A 81 10.82 18.10 2.09
N LEU A 82 10.67 16.93 1.48
CA LEU A 82 10.53 15.66 2.21
C LEU A 82 11.86 15.21 2.81
N GLY A 83 12.98 15.45 2.13
CA GLY A 83 14.31 15.01 2.53
C GLY A 83 14.63 13.54 2.22
N PHE A 84 13.66 12.77 1.70
CA PHE A 84 13.79 11.35 1.30
C PHE A 84 12.75 10.98 0.25
N ALA A 85 13.02 9.97 -0.53
CA ALA A 85 12.01 9.37 -1.42
C ALA A 85 11.09 8.42 -0.67
N PHE A 86 11.69 7.54 0.15
CA PHE A 86 11.00 6.61 1.04
C PHE A 86 11.63 6.69 2.43
N ASP A 87 10.79 6.70 3.46
CA ASP A 87 11.24 6.73 4.84
C ASP A 87 12.03 5.43 5.17
N PRO A 88 13.30 5.51 5.59
CA PRO A 88 14.17 4.34 5.80
C PRO A 88 13.71 3.40 6.92
N ARG A 89 12.71 3.76 7.71
CA ARG A 89 12.10 2.87 8.71
C ARG A 89 11.32 1.72 8.09
N TYR A 90 10.86 1.89 6.84
CA TYR A 90 10.20 0.83 6.08
C TYR A 90 11.24 0.00 5.33
N PHE A 91 11.33 -1.27 5.64
CA PHE A 91 12.11 -2.20 4.85
C PHE A 91 11.40 -2.55 3.55
N ILE A 92 10.08 -2.70 3.61
CA ILE A 92 9.20 -3.07 2.50
C ILE A 92 7.75 -2.91 2.90
N TRP A 93 6.87 -2.54 1.95
CA TRP A 93 5.45 -2.17 2.15
C TRP A 93 5.27 -0.94 3.04
N PHE A 94 4.23 -0.21 2.76
CA PHE A 94 3.85 1.06 3.40
C PHE A 94 4.79 2.25 3.12
N GLU A 95 5.95 2.06 2.52
CA GLU A 95 6.84 3.17 2.13
C GLU A 95 6.19 4.09 1.09
N ASP A 96 5.46 3.50 0.13
CA ASP A 96 4.72 4.23 -0.91
C ASP A 96 3.51 4.98 -0.33
N VAL A 97 2.73 4.32 0.50
CA VAL A 97 1.58 4.90 1.21
C VAL A 97 2.03 6.04 2.14
N ASP A 98 3.12 5.83 2.89
CA ASP A 98 3.70 6.83 3.78
C ASP A 98 4.16 8.07 3.00
N THR A 99 4.86 7.88 1.89
CA THR A 99 5.32 8.97 1.02
C THR A 99 4.13 9.76 0.46
N CYS A 100 3.07 9.10 0.01
CA CYS A 100 1.86 9.77 -0.44
C CYS A 100 1.24 10.62 0.67
N ARG A 101 1.16 10.11 1.89
CA ARG A 101 0.60 10.82 3.04
C ARG A 101 1.48 12.01 3.46
N GLU A 102 2.81 11.88 3.38
CA GLU A 102 3.75 12.98 3.61
C GLU A 102 3.60 14.09 2.56
N VAL A 103 3.45 13.74 1.28
CA VAL A 103 3.20 14.69 0.19
C VAL A 103 1.93 15.49 0.46
N GLN A 104 0.85 14.80 0.86
CA GLN A 104 -0.41 15.46 1.20
C GLN A 104 -0.29 16.32 2.46
N ARG A 105 0.49 15.90 3.46
CA ARG A 105 0.78 16.70 4.67
C ARG A 105 1.49 18.02 4.34
N LEU A 106 2.28 18.04 3.28
CA LEU A 106 2.92 19.26 2.76
C LEU A 106 1.97 20.16 1.94
N GLY A 107 0.70 19.77 1.80
CA GLY A 107 -0.34 20.51 1.06
C GLY A 107 -0.36 20.26 -0.44
N TYR A 108 0.33 19.25 -0.92
CA TYR A 108 0.30 18.82 -2.32
C TYR A 108 -0.69 17.70 -2.56
N LYS A 109 -1.10 17.53 -3.82
CA LYS A 109 -1.96 16.43 -4.28
C LYS A 109 -1.13 15.24 -4.72
N VAL A 110 -1.72 14.05 -4.54
CA VAL A 110 -1.28 12.80 -5.18
C VAL A 110 -2.25 12.50 -6.32
N MET A 111 -1.73 12.34 -7.53
CA MET A 111 -2.54 12.20 -8.74
C MET A 111 -2.31 10.86 -9.42
N HIS A 112 -3.39 10.27 -9.90
CA HIS A 112 -3.35 9.23 -10.93
C HIS A 112 -3.61 9.86 -12.29
N THR A 113 -2.84 9.47 -13.32
CA THR A 113 -3.06 9.90 -14.69
C THR A 113 -2.98 8.73 -15.67
N PRO A 114 -3.94 8.59 -16.59
CA PRO A 114 -3.94 7.56 -17.63
C PRO A 114 -3.19 7.97 -18.90
N ILE A 115 -2.57 9.16 -18.93
CA ILE A 115 -1.88 9.70 -20.15
C ILE A 115 -0.79 8.72 -20.63
N ILE A 116 -0.15 8.03 -19.70
CA ILE A 116 0.81 6.97 -19.97
C ILE A 116 0.44 5.72 -19.19
N SER A 117 0.87 4.57 -19.68
CA SER A 117 0.79 3.30 -18.95
C SER A 117 2.16 2.70 -18.76
N CYS A 118 2.34 1.96 -17.66
CA CYS A 118 3.56 1.24 -17.36
C CYS A 118 3.22 -0.23 -17.06
N VAL A 119 4.03 -1.16 -17.59
CA VAL A 119 3.89 -2.58 -17.27
C VAL A 119 4.44 -2.85 -15.88
N ASP A 120 3.61 -3.40 -15.00
CA ASP A 120 4.00 -3.81 -13.65
C ASP A 120 3.94 -5.33 -13.53
N TYR A 121 5.10 -5.94 -13.35
CA TYR A 121 5.26 -7.38 -13.10
C TYR A 121 5.03 -7.69 -11.62
N ILE A 122 3.77 -7.62 -11.17
CA ILE A 122 3.41 -7.80 -9.75
C ILE A 122 4.04 -9.04 -9.12
N GLY A 123 4.54 -8.84 -7.93
CA GLY A 123 4.91 -9.93 -7.02
C GLY A 123 6.19 -10.68 -7.36
N GLN A 124 6.92 -10.29 -8.42
CA GLN A 124 8.18 -10.97 -8.79
C GLN A 124 9.19 -10.99 -7.63
N SER A 125 9.32 -9.86 -6.92
CA SER A 125 10.22 -9.75 -5.75
C SER A 125 9.85 -10.67 -4.59
N PHE A 126 8.62 -11.22 -4.58
CA PHE A 126 8.06 -11.99 -3.45
C PHE A 126 7.73 -13.44 -3.78
N LYS A 127 7.84 -13.87 -5.04
CA LYS A 127 7.49 -15.24 -5.46
C LYS A 127 8.23 -16.32 -4.65
N GLN A 128 9.48 -16.05 -4.27
CA GLN A 128 10.33 -16.99 -3.54
C GLN A 128 10.25 -16.84 -2.01
N ARG A 129 9.42 -15.93 -1.48
CA ARG A 129 9.32 -15.69 -0.04
C ARG A 129 8.15 -16.44 0.57
N THR A 130 8.37 -17.05 1.74
CA THR A 130 7.33 -17.76 2.50
C THR A 130 6.23 -16.81 2.97
N THR A 131 5.05 -17.36 3.24
CA THR A 131 3.92 -16.59 3.79
C THR A 131 4.28 -15.98 5.14
N LEU A 132 5.00 -16.73 5.96
CA LEU A 132 5.50 -16.25 7.26
C LEU A 132 6.43 -15.04 7.12
N TRP A 133 7.37 -15.06 6.16
CA TRP A 133 8.25 -13.92 5.92
C TRP A 133 7.46 -12.68 5.49
N LYS A 134 6.52 -12.86 4.55
CA LYS A 134 5.63 -11.79 4.08
C LYS A 134 4.84 -11.20 5.24
N GLN A 135 4.18 -12.04 6.04
CA GLN A 135 3.35 -11.61 7.17
C GLN A 135 4.15 -10.85 8.23
N LYS A 136 5.36 -11.33 8.58
CA LYS A 136 6.25 -10.67 9.56
C LYS A 136 6.64 -9.26 9.10
N ASN A 137 7.09 -9.11 7.86
CA ASN A 137 7.55 -7.82 7.33
C ASN A 137 6.38 -6.87 7.06
N PHE A 138 5.28 -7.35 6.46
CA PHE A 138 4.09 -6.56 6.21
C PHE A 138 3.52 -5.96 7.50
N THR A 139 3.34 -6.78 8.52
CA THR A 139 2.78 -6.32 9.80
C THR A 139 3.77 -5.47 10.62
N LYS A 140 5.09 -5.61 10.39
CA LYS A 140 6.11 -4.73 10.96
C LYS A 140 5.98 -3.33 10.36
N SER A 141 5.95 -3.22 9.04
CA SER A 141 5.80 -1.94 8.35
C SER A 141 4.45 -1.28 8.63
N MET A 142 3.37 -2.07 8.67
CA MET A 142 2.05 -1.63 9.11
C MET A 142 2.11 -0.96 10.50
N LEU A 143 2.78 -1.59 11.46
CA LEU A 143 2.90 -1.04 12.81
C LEU A 143 3.68 0.28 12.80
N VAL A 144 4.78 0.38 12.05
CA VAL A 144 5.54 1.64 11.88
C VAL A 144 4.65 2.74 11.31
N TYR A 145 3.84 2.43 10.28
CA TYR A 145 2.92 3.38 9.68
C TYR A 145 1.87 3.87 10.69
N PHE A 146 1.23 2.95 11.40
CA PHE A 146 0.21 3.32 12.37
C PHE A 146 0.78 4.09 13.57
N GLN A 147 1.99 3.77 14.03
CA GLN A 147 2.68 4.52 15.09
C GLN A 147 3.03 5.94 14.64
N LYS A 148 3.31 6.15 13.36
CA LYS A 148 3.61 7.47 12.80
C LYS A 148 2.36 8.34 12.64
N TRP A 149 1.26 7.75 12.16
CA TRP A 149 0.10 8.48 11.65
C TRP A 149 -1.15 8.41 12.51
N GLU A 150 -1.22 7.43 13.40
CA GLU A 150 -2.44 7.14 14.13
C GLU A 150 -2.21 7.18 15.65
N PRO A 151 -3.25 7.54 16.44
CA PRO A 151 -3.14 7.58 17.89
C PRO A 151 -2.92 6.18 18.47
N TRP A 152 -2.33 6.13 19.69
CA TRP A 152 -1.92 4.90 20.35
C TRP A 152 -3.04 3.85 20.49
N TYR A 153 -4.28 4.26 20.72
CA TYR A 153 -5.43 3.37 20.86
C TYR A 153 -5.82 2.65 19.56
N LYS A 154 -5.30 3.06 18.41
CA LYS A 154 -5.44 2.34 17.13
C LYS A 154 -4.30 1.34 16.91
N TRP A 155 -3.03 1.78 17.02
CA TRP A 155 -1.92 0.87 16.72
C TRP A 155 -1.74 -0.22 17.77
N ILE A 156 -2.26 -0.06 19.00
CA ILE A 156 -2.24 -1.11 20.02
C ILE A 156 -2.95 -2.37 19.55
N TRP A 157 -4.06 -2.25 18.81
CA TRP A 157 -4.79 -3.39 18.25
C TRP A 157 -3.96 -4.15 17.21
N ILE A 158 -3.20 -3.44 16.37
CA ILE A 158 -2.26 -4.07 15.44
C ILE A 158 -1.21 -4.86 16.21
N THR A 159 -0.67 -4.32 17.29
CA THR A 159 0.31 -4.99 18.15
C THR A 159 -0.26 -6.27 18.77
N ILE A 160 -1.51 -6.23 19.26
CA ILE A 160 -2.20 -7.38 19.87
C ILE A 160 -2.48 -8.48 18.83
N PHE A 161 -2.98 -8.13 17.65
CA PHE A 161 -3.39 -9.12 16.63
C PHE A 161 -2.23 -9.59 15.74
N ARG A 162 -1.13 -8.87 15.69
CA ARG A 162 0.05 -9.25 14.91
C ARG A 162 0.56 -10.66 15.18
N PRO A 163 0.72 -11.13 16.44
CA PRO A 163 1.12 -12.52 16.73
C PRO A 163 0.15 -13.54 16.15
N VAL A 164 -1.16 -13.29 16.20
CA VAL A 164 -2.18 -14.19 15.62
C VAL A 164 -1.95 -14.36 14.12
N GLY A 165 -1.80 -13.27 13.39
CA GLY A 165 -1.52 -13.33 11.94
C GLY A 165 -0.21 -14.03 11.60
N ILE A 166 0.82 -13.89 12.45
CA ILE A 166 2.10 -14.58 12.29
C ILE A 166 1.93 -16.09 12.50
N VAL A 167 1.20 -16.51 13.53
CA VAL A 167 0.89 -17.93 13.77
C VAL A 167 0.10 -18.52 12.61
N MET A 168 -0.94 -17.83 12.13
CA MET A 168 -1.72 -18.28 10.96
C MET A 168 -0.84 -18.47 9.72
N ALA A 169 0.09 -17.55 9.47
CA ALA A 169 1.03 -17.66 8.36
C ALA A 169 2.00 -18.82 8.53
N TRP A 170 2.48 -19.08 9.74
CA TRP A 170 3.34 -20.21 10.06
C TRP A 170 2.61 -21.54 9.84
N VAL A 171 1.36 -21.64 10.30
CA VAL A 171 0.51 -22.82 10.08
C VAL A 171 0.34 -23.06 8.58
N ASN A 172 0.04 -22.04 7.80
CA ASN A 172 -0.11 -22.16 6.35
C ASN A 172 1.17 -22.68 5.68
N ASP A 173 2.35 -22.17 6.06
CA ASP A 173 3.62 -22.59 5.46
C ASP A 173 4.03 -24.03 5.86
N ASN A 174 3.55 -24.57 6.99
CA ASN A 174 3.93 -25.88 7.49
C ASN A 174 2.86 -26.97 7.28
N LEU A 175 1.60 -26.61 7.08
CA LEU A 175 0.48 -27.54 6.88
C LEU A 175 -0.08 -27.52 5.46
N ALA A 176 0.33 -26.58 4.61
CA ALA A 176 0.06 -26.63 3.17
C ALA A 176 0.95 -27.72 2.55
N ILE A 177 0.47 -28.95 2.53
CA ILE A 177 1.01 -30.10 1.82
C ILE A 177 0.58 -30.04 0.36
#